data_cd9562b33664884b7f9b09cbe7c5f066
#
_entry.id   cd9562b33664884b7f9b09cbe7c5f066
#
_cell.length_a   1.000
_cell.length_b   1.000
_cell.length_c   1.000
_cell.angle_alpha   90.00
_cell.angle_beta   90.00
_cell.angle_gamma   90.00
#
_symmetry.space_group_name_H-M   'P 1'
#
loop_
_entity.id
_entity.type
_entity.pdbx_description
1 polymer ?
#
loop_
_entity_poly.entity_id
_entity_poly.type
_entity_poly.pdbx_seq_one_letter_code
_entity_poly.pdbx_strand_id
1 'polypeptide(L)'
;NKTVYLTFDVDGLDSGIMPATGTPEPGGLLWDETLNIIKIAAKNSNIVGADINELSPIKGFNSYNFLVAKLAYKILSYTFKFKR
;
A
#
# COMPACT_ATOMS: atom_id res chain seq x y z
N ASN A 1 0.12 -22.76 -4.31
CA ASN A 1 0.04 -21.31 -4.09
C ASN A 1 -1.11 -20.71 -4.86
N LYS A 2 -1.83 -19.84 -4.19
CA LYS A 2 -2.94 -19.13 -4.82
C LYS A 2 -2.43 -18.00 -5.69
N THR A 3 -3.10 -17.77 -6.81
CA THR A 3 -2.91 -16.60 -7.64
C THR A 3 -3.84 -15.51 -7.14
N VAL A 4 -3.30 -14.32 -6.83
CA VAL A 4 -4.05 -13.23 -6.26
C VAL A 4 -3.80 -11.91 -6.98
N TYR A 5 -4.80 -11.04 -6.92
CA TYR A 5 -4.68 -9.65 -7.33
C TYR A 5 -4.79 -8.80 -6.06
N LEU A 6 -3.80 -7.94 -5.82
CA LEU A 6 -3.72 -7.13 -4.62
C LEU A 6 -4.38 -5.77 -4.84
N THR A 7 -5.40 -5.47 -4.05
CA THR A 7 -6.02 -4.15 -4.02
C THR A 7 -5.70 -3.48 -2.70
N PHE A 8 -5.19 -2.26 -2.74
CA PHE A 8 -4.84 -1.52 -1.55
C PHE A 8 -5.51 -0.15 -1.55
N ASP A 9 -6.30 0.13 -0.51
CA ASP A 9 -6.88 1.45 -0.26
C ASP A 9 -6.01 2.21 0.71
N VAL A 10 -5.52 3.40 0.33
CA VAL A 10 -4.64 4.18 1.22
C VAL A 10 -5.37 4.71 2.45
N ASP A 11 -6.69 4.73 2.45
CA ASP A 11 -7.46 5.06 3.65
C ASP A 11 -7.41 3.95 4.72
N GLY A 12 -6.83 2.79 4.39
CA GLY A 12 -6.50 1.76 5.38
C GLY A 12 -5.29 2.13 6.24
N LEU A 13 -4.48 3.09 5.78
CA LEU A 13 -3.37 3.62 6.57
C LEU A 13 -3.89 4.60 7.61
N ASP A 14 -3.18 4.67 8.75
CA ASP A 14 -3.54 5.62 9.80
C ASP A 14 -3.50 7.05 9.26
N SER A 15 -4.50 7.86 9.63
CA SER A 15 -4.61 9.26 9.17
C SER A 15 -3.41 10.10 9.60
N GLY A 16 -2.67 9.67 10.63
CA GLY A 16 -1.45 10.37 11.06
C GLY A 16 -0.32 10.28 10.05
N ILE A 17 -0.30 9.23 9.21
CA ILE A 17 0.72 9.06 8.16
C ILE A 17 0.17 9.30 6.76
N MET A 18 -1.14 9.16 6.57
CA MET A 18 -1.75 9.30 5.24
C MET A 18 -3.12 9.98 5.32
N PRO A 19 -3.16 11.31 5.51
CA PRO A 19 -4.43 12.05 5.52
C PRO A 19 -4.95 12.41 4.12
N ALA A 20 -4.18 12.15 3.06
CA ALA A 20 -4.52 12.55 1.68
C ALA A 20 -5.48 11.56 1.02
N THR A 21 -6.62 11.36 1.63
CA THR A 21 -7.68 10.47 1.16
C THR A 21 -9.04 11.08 1.49
N GLY A 22 -10.09 10.61 0.84
CA GLY A 22 -11.44 11.14 1.06
C GLY A 22 -12.01 10.83 2.44
N THR A 23 -11.56 9.74 3.06
CA THR A 23 -12.06 9.28 4.35
C THR A 23 -10.90 8.94 5.30
N PRO A 24 -10.08 9.95 5.70
CA PRO A 24 -8.98 9.67 6.63
C PRO A 24 -9.52 9.30 8.01
N GLU A 25 -9.01 8.22 8.58
CA GLU A 25 -9.44 7.73 9.88
C GLU A 25 -8.27 7.42 10.79
N PRO A 26 -8.38 7.71 12.10
CA PRO A 26 -7.36 7.30 13.05
C PRO A 26 -7.46 5.81 13.34
N GLY A 27 -6.37 5.22 13.83
CA GLY A 27 -6.34 3.81 14.20
C GLY A 27 -6.12 2.87 13.04
N GLY A 28 -5.67 3.37 11.89
CA GLY A 28 -5.35 2.56 10.73
C GLY A 28 -3.96 1.93 10.84
N LEU A 29 -3.54 1.30 9.75
CA LEU A 29 -2.25 0.63 9.66
C LEU A 29 -1.11 1.65 9.64
N LEU A 30 -0.02 1.33 10.32
CA LEU A 30 1.22 2.08 10.24
C LEU A 30 2.09 1.52 9.11
N TRP A 31 3.15 2.24 8.75
CA TRP A 31 3.97 1.90 7.59
C TRP A 31 4.58 0.49 7.68
N ASP A 32 5.22 0.19 8.81
CA ASP A 32 5.90 -1.10 8.97
C ASP A 32 4.93 -2.27 9.00
N GLU A 33 3.77 -2.10 9.64
CA GLU A 33 2.71 -3.10 9.63
C GLU A 33 2.22 -3.37 8.21
N THR A 34 2.02 -2.31 7.44
CA THR A 34 1.57 -2.40 6.05
C THR A 34 2.57 -3.18 5.21
N LEU A 35 3.86 -2.84 5.32
CA LEU A 35 4.90 -3.54 4.58
C LEU A 35 4.98 -5.01 4.97
N ASN A 36 4.81 -5.32 6.25
CA ASN A 36 4.81 -6.72 6.71
C ASN A 36 3.64 -7.51 6.12
N ILE A 37 2.45 -6.94 6.10
CA ILE A 37 1.27 -7.60 5.53
C ILE A 37 1.50 -7.90 4.04
N ILE A 38 1.98 -6.92 3.29
CA ILE A 38 2.23 -7.07 1.86
C ILE A 38 3.31 -8.13 1.62
N LYS A 39 4.36 -8.10 2.42
CA LYS A 39 5.46 -9.06 2.32
C LYS A 39 4.98 -10.48 2.58
N ILE A 40 4.15 -10.67 3.60
CA ILE A 40 3.58 -12.00 3.92
C ILE A 40 2.68 -12.46 2.76
N ALA A 41 1.86 -11.59 2.22
CA ALA A 41 1.01 -11.92 1.08
C ALA A 41 1.87 -12.34 -0.13
N ALA A 42 2.94 -11.61 -0.42
CA ALA A 42 3.82 -11.93 -1.54
C ALA A 42 4.57 -13.25 -1.35
N LYS A 43 4.92 -13.58 -0.10
CA LYS A 43 5.62 -14.85 0.20
C LYS A 43 4.71 -16.06 0.06
N ASN A 44 3.41 -15.90 0.36
CA ASN A 44 2.48 -17.03 0.47
C ASN A 44 1.51 -17.14 -0.71
N SER A 45 1.61 -16.25 -1.70
CA SER A 45 0.75 -16.30 -2.88
C SER A 45 1.51 -15.79 -4.11
N ASN A 46 0.91 -15.98 -5.27
CA ASN A 46 1.45 -15.45 -6.52
C ASN A 46 0.68 -14.21 -6.89
N ILE A 47 1.25 -13.03 -6.64
CA ILE A 47 0.63 -11.75 -6.96
C ILE A 47 0.83 -11.48 -8.45
N VAL A 48 -0.26 -11.42 -9.20
CA VAL A 48 -0.23 -11.23 -10.66
C VAL A 48 -0.60 -9.81 -11.10
N GLY A 49 -1.09 -9.00 -10.18
CA GLY A 49 -1.41 -7.62 -10.44
C GLY A 49 -1.78 -6.91 -9.15
N ALA A 50 -1.78 -5.59 -9.19
CA ALA A 50 -2.10 -4.79 -8.01
C ALA A 50 -2.62 -3.42 -8.42
N ASP A 51 -3.39 -2.81 -7.53
CA ASP A 51 -3.75 -1.42 -7.65
C ASP A 51 -3.71 -0.73 -6.29
N ILE A 52 -3.62 0.59 -6.33
CA ILE A 52 -3.66 1.44 -5.14
C ILE A 52 -4.72 2.49 -5.40
N ASN A 53 -5.65 2.65 -4.45
CA ASN A 53 -6.83 3.47 -4.61
C ASN A 53 -6.95 4.51 -3.50
N GLU A 54 -7.82 5.47 -3.72
CA GLU A 54 -8.28 6.47 -2.74
C GLU A 54 -7.27 7.56 -2.40
N LEU A 55 -6.21 7.74 -3.20
CA LEU A 55 -5.33 8.89 -3.04
C LEU A 55 -6.07 10.14 -3.49
N SER A 56 -6.19 11.11 -2.60
CA SER A 56 -6.72 12.44 -2.89
C SER A 56 -5.64 13.45 -2.54
N PRO A 57 -4.82 13.87 -3.53
CA PRO A 57 -3.68 14.74 -3.26
C PRO A 57 -4.08 16.05 -2.59
N ILE A 58 -3.26 16.49 -1.63
CA ILE A 58 -3.46 17.75 -0.94
C ILE A 58 -2.49 18.76 -1.52
N LYS A 59 -3.01 19.87 -2.03
CA LYS A 59 -2.18 20.91 -2.64
C LYS A 59 -1.14 21.41 -1.64
N GLY A 60 0.13 21.43 -2.07
CA GLY A 60 1.23 21.87 -1.24
C GLY A 60 1.84 20.79 -0.35
N PHE A 61 1.30 19.57 -0.36
CA PHE A 61 1.76 18.47 0.49
C PHE A 61 2.16 17.26 -0.36
N ASN A 62 3.29 17.34 -1.03
CA ASN A 62 3.76 16.29 -1.92
C ASN A 62 4.26 15.03 -1.20
N SER A 63 4.51 15.11 0.12
CA SER A 63 5.01 13.97 0.89
C SER A 63 4.07 12.78 0.86
N TYR A 64 2.77 13.02 0.79
CA TYR A 64 1.77 11.93 0.73
C TYR A 64 1.76 11.25 -0.64
N ASN A 65 1.98 12.03 -1.69
CA ASN A 65 2.13 11.47 -3.04
C ASN A 65 3.39 10.58 -3.10
N PHE A 66 4.47 11.04 -2.47
CA PHE A 66 5.70 10.27 -2.36
C PHE A 66 5.49 8.97 -1.59
N LEU A 67 4.73 9.03 -0.49
CA LEU A 67 4.42 7.84 0.31
C LEU A 67 3.72 6.78 -0.55
N VAL A 68 2.72 7.18 -1.35
CA VAL A 68 2.00 6.26 -2.22
C VAL A 68 2.92 5.70 -3.31
N ALA A 69 3.79 6.53 -3.89
CA ALA A 69 4.77 6.07 -4.86
C ALA A 69 5.73 5.05 -4.23
N LYS A 70 6.17 5.28 -3.00
CA LYS A 70 7.03 4.36 -2.27
C LYS A 70 6.30 3.04 -1.98
N LEU A 71 5.02 3.11 -1.63
CA LEU A 71 4.20 1.93 -1.41
C LEU A 71 4.09 1.10 -2.68
N ALA A 72 3.83 1.74 -3.82
CA ALA A 72 3.78 1.05 -5.11
C ALA A 72 5.11 0.35 -5.43
N TYR A 73 6.21 1.03 -5.18
CA TYR A 73 7.54 0.47 -5.37
C TYR A 73 7.76 -0.75 -4.48
N LYS A 74 7.34 -0.69 -3.21
CA LYS A 74 7.47 -1.82 -2.28
C LYS A 74 6.61 -3.01 -2.70
N ILE A 75 5.38 -2.76 -3.16
CA ILE A 75 4.52 -3.83 -3.66
C ILE A 75 5.20 -4.55 -4.83
N LEU A 76 5.72 -3.80 -5.79
CA LEU A 76 6.45 -4.37 -6.93
C LEU A 76 7.68 -5.13 -6.48
N SER A 77 8.47 -4.55 -5.57
CA SER A 77 9.69 -5.17 -5.07
C SER A 77 9.42 -6.51 -4.42
N TYR A 78 8.44 -6.60 -3.55
CA TYR A 78 8.09 -7.85 -2.87
C TYR A 78 7.50 -8.86 -3.84
N THR A 79 6.66 -8.41 -4.78
CA THR A 79 6.08 -9.28 -5.79
C THR A 79 7.17 -9.98 -6.60
N PHE A 80 8.15 -9.22 -7.08
CA PHE A 80 9.23 -9.81 -7.88
C PHE A 80 10.20 -10.62 -7.04
N LYS A 81 10.50 -10.17 -5.83
CA LYS A 81 11.41 -10.89 -4.93
C LYS A 81 10.93 -12.29 -4.63
N PHE A 82 9.63 -12.45 -4.42
CA PHE A 82 9.04 -13.73 -4.03
C PHE A 82 8.31 -14.43 -5.18
N LYS A 83 8.51 -13.97 -6.40
CA LYS A 83 7.89 -14.57 -7.58
C LYS A 83 8.39 -15.99 -7.77
N ARG A 84 7.48 -16.86 -8.16
CA ARG A 84 7.73 -18.30 -8.36
C ARG A 84 7.68 -18.70 -9.81
#